data_33976f7e9a8791d4b958064f9d7f6d5b
#
_entry.id   33976f7e9a8791d4b958064f9d7f6d5b
#
_cell.length_a   1.000
_cell.length_b   1.000
_cell.length_c   1.000
_cell.angle_alpha   90.00
_cell.angle_beta   90.00
_cell.angle_gamma   90.00
#
_symmetry.space_group_name_H-M   'P 1'
#
loop_
_entity.id
_entity.type
_entity.pdbx_description
1 polymer ?
#
loop_
_entity_poly.entity_id
_entity_poly.type
_entity_poly.pdbx_seq_one_letter_code
_entity_poly.pdbx_strand_id
1 'polypeptide(L)'
;MLIEGQFAVTAAPDVLMRHLLDARLMASCVPGCESLEAIDEDRYQTVVVVALAGIKARFNLLVEITNRDERSVWATTRGDEGGQASKLQANSQVTLAPAPQGSLVTYRSEVLVTGRLGRFALGMMRKKAQNLGEEFAGNLQARLQALGDEQPGVTVARAKTGLGAVDK
;
A
#
# COMPACT_ATOMS: atom_id res chain seq x y z
N MET A 1 -16.99 2.63 1.68
CA MET A 1 -16.66 3.49 0.52
C MET A 1 -15.69 2.77 -0.40
N LEU A 2 -15.78 3.08 -1.66
CA LEU A 2 -14.93 2.46 -2.67
C LEU A 2 -13.81 3.40 -3.08
N ILE A 3 -12.58 2.92 -3.02
CA ILE A 3 -11.39 3.65 -3.47
C ILE A 3 -10.78 2.84 -4.60
N GLU A 4 -10.56 3.47 -5.75
CA GLU A 4 -9.99 2.76 -6.88
C GLU A 4 -9.18 3.70 -7.75
N GLY A 5 -8.25 3.13 -8.50
CA GLY A 5 -7.42 3.89 -9.39
C GLY A 5 -6.50 2.99 -10.18
N GLN A 6 -5.68 3.62 -11.03
CA GLN A 6 -4.69 2.88 -11.79
C GLN A 6 -3.49 3.77 -12.08
N PHE A 7 -2.34 3.13 -12.26
CA PHE A 7 -1.11 3.84 -12.61
C PHE A 7 -0.17 2.88 -13.33
N ALA A 8 0.77 3.46 -14.08
CA ALA A 8 1.73 2.69 -14.85
C ALA A 8 3.08 2.65 -14.13
N VAL A 9 3.76 1.52 -14.26
CA VAL A 9 5.14 1.39 -13.77
C VAL A 9 5.98 0.73 -14.84
N THR A 10 7.30 0.92 -14.76
CA THR A 10 8.20 0.40 -15.78
C THR A 10 8.60 -1.06 -15.55
N ALA A 11 8.24 -1.66 -14.45
CA ALA A 11 8.56 -3.06 -14.17
C ALA A 11 7.57 -4.00 -14.86
N ALA A 12 8.08 -5.12 -15.37
CA ALA A 12 7.21 -6.14 -15.95
C ALA A 12 6.31 -6.75 -14.87
N PRO A 13 5.15 -7.31 -15.25
CA PRO A 13 4.20 -7.79 -14.23
C PRO A 13 4.76 -8.84 -13.27
N ASP A 14 5.60 -9.75 -13.73
CA ASP A 14 6.16 -10.77 -12.85
C ASP A 14 7.15 -10.18 -11.85
N VAL A 15 7.95 -9.20 -12.28
CA VAL A 15 8.86 -8.49 -11.38
C VAL A 15 8.05 -7.67 -10.38
N LEU A 16 7.04 -6.97 -10.88
CA LEU A 16 6.20 -6.13 -10.03
C LEU A 16 5.47 -6.94 -8.96
N MET A 17 5.01 -8.14 -9.33
CA MET A 17 4.31 -8.99 -8.37
C MET A 17 5.20 -9.33 -7.17
N ARG A 18 6.48 -9.60 -7.40
CA ARG A 18 7.39 -9.88 -6.29
C ARG A 18 7.49 -8.70 -5.34
N HIS A 19 7.48 -7.48 -5.88
CA HIS A 19 7.54 -6.28 -5.05
C HIS A 19 6.23 -6.04 -4.30
N LEU A 20 5.10 -6.34 -4.94
CA LEU A 20 3.81 -6.17 -4.26
C LEU A 20 3.63 -7.13 -3.10
N LEU A 21 4.32 -8.26 -3.12
CA LEU A 21 4.27 -9.22 -2.03
C LEU A 21 5.32 -8.94 -0.95
N ASP A 22 6.14 -7.93 -1.14
CA ASP A 22 7.13 -7.51 -0.16
C ASP A 22 6.50 -6.52 0.81
N ALA A 23 6.20 -7.00 2.01
CA ALA A 23 5.50 -6.18 3.01
C ALA A 23 6.29 -4.93 3.40
N ARG A 24 7.61 -5.02 3.45
CA ARG A 24 8.44 -3.86 3.82
C ARG A 24 8.34 -2.75 2.76
N LEU A 25 8.40 -3.16 1.50
CA LEU A 25 8.27 -2.19 0.42
C LEU A 25 6.90 -1.55 0.44
N MET A 26 5.86 -2.37 0.59
CA MET A 26 4.50 -1.85 0.64
C MET A 26 4.31 -0.88 1.79
N ALA A 27 4.76 -1.26 2.98
CA ALA A 27 4.62 -0.40 4.15
C ALA A 27 5.37 0.92 3.98
N SER A 28 6.53 0.88 3.32
CA SER A 28 7.31 2.10 3.11
C SER A 28 6.64 3.09 2.16
N CYS A 29 5.66 2.63 1.40
CA CYS A 29 4.92 3.49 0.47
C CYS A 29 3.65 4.06 1.09
N VAL A 30 3.19 3.52 2.22
CA VAL A 30 1.95 3.96 2.86
C VAL A 30 2.22 5.26 3.63
N PRO A 31 1.51 6.36 3.30
CA PRO A 31 1.69 7.60 4.04
C PRO A 31 1.30 7.40 5.50
N GLY A 32 2.14 7.86 6.42
CA GLY A 32 1.86 7.76 7.85
C GLY A 32 2.19 6.43 8.48
N CYS A 33 2.76 5.49 7.75
CA CYS A 33 3.16 4.21 8.31
C CYS A 33 4.37 4.40 9.23
N GLU A 34 4.24 3.97 10.48
CA GLU A 34 5.30 4.14 11.47
C GLU A 34 6.05 2.86 11.77
N SER A 35 5.43 1.71 11.55
CA SER A 35 6.06 0.44 11.88
C SER A 35 5.46 -0.70 11.09
N LEU A 36 6.23 -1.76 11.00
CA LEU A 36 5.81 -2.99 10.34
C LEU A 36 6.39 -4.16 11.10
N GLU A 37 5.56 -5.16 11.36
CA GLU A 37 6.00 -6.42 11.95
C GLU A 37 5.38 -7.57 11.17
N ALA A 38 6.22 -8.36 10.51
CA ALA A 38 5.76 -9.52 9.76
C ALA A 38 5.40 -10.64 10.72
N ILE A 39 4.21 -11.21 10.57
CA ILE A 39 3.77 -12.37 11.36
C ILE A 39 4.15 -13.65 10.62
N ASP A 40 3.84 -13.69 9.34
CA ASP A 40 4.24 -14.80 8.47
C ASP A 40 4.27 -14.28 7.03
N GLU A 41 4.29 -15.17 6.04
CA GLU A 41 4.41 -14.77 4.63
C GLU A 41 3.21 -13.96 4.15
N ASP A 42 2.03 -14.18 4.74
CA ASP A 42 0.80 -13.58 4.26
C ASP A 42 0.21 -12.56 5.22
N ARG A 43 0.78 -12.42 6.42
CA ARG A 43 0.20 -11.52 7.42
C ARG A 43 1.25 -10.63 8.04
N TYR A 44 0.89 -9.40 8.25
CA TYR A 44 1.75 -8.47 8.98
C TYR A 44 0.92 -7.43 9.72
N GLN A 45 1.53 -6.89 10.77
CA GLN A 45 0.94 -5.80 11.54
C GLN A 45 1.66 -4.51 11.22
N THR A 46 0.90 -3.44 11.15
CA THR A 46 1.46 -2.13 10.85
C THR A 46 0.73 -1.08 11.66
N VAL A 47 1.41 0.03 11.92
CA VAL A 47 0.83 1.19 12.58
C VAL A 47 0.83 2.33 11.58
N VAL A 48 -0.36 2.88 11.35
CA VAL A 48 -0.53 3.96 10.38
C VAL A 48 -1.23 5.13 11.07
N VAL A 49 -0.67 6.32 10.92
CA VAL A 49 -1.27 7.54 11.47
C VAL A 49 -1.97 8.31 10.36
N VAL A 50 -3.24 8.59 10.58
CA VAL A 50 -4.06 9.34 9.63
C VAL A 50 -4.53 10.62 10.29
N ALA A 51 -4.37 11.74 9.60
CA ALA A 51 -4.87 13.04 10.07
C ALA A 51 -6.08 13.43 9.25
N LEU A 52 -7.16 13.78 9.92
CA LEU A 52 -8.40 14.18 9.26
C LEU A 52 -9.07 15.26 10.10
N ALA A 53 -9.30 16.43 9.51
CA ALA A 53 -10.03 17.53 10.15
C ALA A 53 -9.46 17.88 11.54
N GLY A 54 -8.12 17.93 11.65
CA GLY A 54 -7.47 18.27 12.92
C GLY A 54 -7.34 17.13 13.90
N ILE A 55 -7.87 15.95 13.58
CA ILE A 55 -7.77 14.77 14.43
C ILE A 55 -6.69 13.87 13.88
N LYS A 56 -5.81 13.39 14.76
CA LYS A 56 -4.85 12.35 14.41
C LYS A 56 -5.35 11.02 14.96
N ALA A 57 -5.41 10.03 14.11
CA ALA A 57 -5.79 8.68 14.50
C ALA A 57 -4.65 7.73 14.21
N ARG A 58 -4.24 6.96 15.20
CA ARG A 58 -3.18 5.98 15.07
C ARG A 58 -3.83 4.60 15.02
N PHE A 59 -3.80 3.99 13.87
CA PHE A 59 -4.41 2.68 13.67
C PHE A 59 -3.39 1.57 13.79
N ASN A 60 -3.75 0.55 14.58
CA ASN A 60 -3.03 -0.72 14.60
C ASN A 60 -3.76 -1.65 13.65
N LEU A 61 -3.12 -2.01 12.57
CA LEU A 61 -3.77 -2.74 11.49
C LEU A 61 -3.12 -4.10 11.28
N LEU A 62 -3.95 -5.11 11.08
CA LEU A 62 -3.53 -6.42 10.63
C LEU A 62 -3.85 -6.51 9.14
N VAL A 63 -2.83 -6.75 8.34
CA VAL A 63 -2.99 -6.94 6.88
C VAL A 63 -2.77 -8.40 6.59
N GLU A 64 -3.69 -8.98 5.85
CA GLU A 64 -3.65 -10.39 5.50
C GLU A 64 -3.89 -10.55 4.01
N ILE A 65 -2.94 -11.20 3.33
CA ILE A 65 -3.11 -11.56 1.93
C ILE A 65 -3.97 -12.81 1.89
N THR A 66 -5.18 -12.68 1.34
CA THR A 66 -6.16 -13.75 1.37
C THR A 66 -6.14 -14.62 0.13
N ASN A 67 -5.63 -14.08 -0.98
CA ASN A 67 -5.54 -14.84 -2.22
C ASN A 67 -4.55 -14.13 -3.14
N ARG A 68 -3.96 -14.90 -4.07
CA ARG A 68 -3.07 -14.33 -5.08
C ARG A 68 -2.97 -15.29 -6.26
N ASP A 69 -2.76 -14.72 -7.44
CA ASP A 69 -2.43 -15.49 -8.64
C ASP A 69 -1.36 -14.73 -9.42
N GLU A 70 -1.13 -15.07 -10.67
CA GLU A 70 -0.03 -14.44 -11.42
C GLU A 70 -0.17 -12.95 -11.60
N ARG A 71 -1.38 -12.44 -11.57
CA ARG A 71 -1.66 -11.04 -11.93
C ARG A 71 -2.45 -10.29 -10.87
N SER A 72 -2.88 -10.95 -9.80
CA SER A 72 -3.74 -10.31 -8.81
C SER A 72 -3.37 -10.70 -7.40
N VAL A 73 -3.59 -9.77 -6.48
CA VAL A 73 -3.43 -10.01 -5.05
C VAL A 73 -4.67 -9.46 -4.36
N TRP A 74 -5.23 -10.25 -3.45
CA TRP A 74 -6.35 -9.84 -2.61
C TRP A 74 -5.87 -9.80 -1.17
N ALA A 75 -6.30 -8.77 -0.45
CA ALA A 75 -5.90 -8.60 0.95
C ALA A 75 -7.05 -8.02 1.76
N THR A 76 -7.08 -8.37 3.03
CA THR A 76 -7.94 -7.72 4.00
C THR A 76 -7.07 -6.93 4.98
N THR A 77 -7.60 -5.80 5.41
CA THR A 77 -6.96 -4.98 6.43
C THR A 77 -8.00 -4.68 7.49
N ARG A 78 -7.65 -4.87 8.76
CA ARG A 78 -8.56 -4.56 9.84
C ARG A 78 -7.80 -4.12 11.07
N GLY A 79 -8.43 -3.28 11.86
CA GLY A 79 -7.84 -2.84 13.09
C GLY A 79 -8.58 -1.66 13.69
N ASP A 80 -7.96 -1.04 14.68
CA ASP A 80 -8.57 0.06 15.38
C ASP A 80 -7.51 1.02 15.90
N GLU A 81 -7.97 2.17 16.42
CA GLU A 81 -7.05 3.13 17.02
C GLU A 81 -6.94 2.98 18.54
N GLY A 82 -7.35 1.81 19.04
CA GLY A 82 -7.35 1.54 20.46
C GLY A 82 -8.72 1.78 21.06
N GLY A 83 -9.12 0.90 21.96
CA GLY A 83 -10.39 1.02 22.61
C GLY A 83 -11.55 1.07 21.64
N GLN A 84 -12.36 2.11 21.77
CA GLN A 84 -13.59 2.24 20.98
C GLN A 84 -13.57 3.45 20.05
N ALA A 85 -12.42 4.05 19.85
CA ALA A 85 -12.37 5.33 19.15
C ALA A 85 -12.77 5.19 17.69
N SER A 86 -12.05 4.38 16.92
CA SER A 86 -12.39 4.12 15.52
C SER A 86 -11.95 2.73 15.14
N LYS A 87 -12.67 2.12 14.19
CA LYS A 87 -12.31 0.84 13.61
C LYS A 87 -12.26 0.96 12.11
N LEU A 88 -11.36 0.20 11.49
CA LEU A 88 -11.19 0.20 10.06
C LEU A 88 -11.19 -1.24 9.55
N GLN A 89 -11.86 -1.43 8.43
CA GLN A 89 -11.88 -2.71 7.73
C GLN A 89 -11.85 -2.42 6.24
N ALA A 90 -11.00 -3.13 5.51
CA ALA A 90 -10.90 -2.93 4.07
C ALA A 90 -10.67 -4.27 3.38
N ASN A 91 -11.28 -4.40 2.20
CA ASN A 91 -11.03 -5.51 1.30
C ASN A 91 -10.45 -4.91 0.05
N SER A 92 -9.25 -5.34 -0.31
CA SER A 92 -8.48 -4.72 -1.38
C SER A 92 -8.09 -5.73 -2.44
N GLN A 93 -8.00 -5.27 -3.68
CA GLN A 93 -7.53 -6.06 -4.79
C GLN A 93 -6.62 -5.21 -5.65
N VAL A 94 -5.49 -5.78 -6.04
CA VAL A 94 -4.57 -5.18 -6.99
C VAL A 94 -4.42 -6.13 -8.15
N THR A 95 -4.54 -5.61 -9.38
CA THR A 95 -4.43 -6.40 -10.59
C THR A 95 -3.38 -5.77 -11.50
N LEU A 96 -2.56 -6.60 -12.11
CA LEU A 96 -1.49 -6.17 -13.00
C LEU A 96 -1.81 -6.59 -14.43
N ALA A 97 -1.53 -5.69 -15.36
CA ALA A 97 -1.65 -5.98 -16.79
C ALA A 97 -0.37 -5.55 -17.50
N PRO A 98 0.07 -6.28 -18.52
CA PRO A 98 1.20 -5.83 -19.32
C PRO A 98 0.87 -4.49 -20.00
N ALA A 99 1.87 -3.64 -20.11
CA ALA A 99 1.74 -2.35 -20.76
C ALA A 99 3.00 -2.13 -21.62
N PRO A 100 2.96 -1.21 -22.59
CA PRO A 100 4.11 -1.04 -23.50
C PRO A 100 5.44 -0.83 -22.80
N GLN A 101 5.45 -0.18 -21.66
CA GLN A 101 6.70 0.11 -20.96
C GLN A 101 6.82 -0.61 -19.64
N GLY A 102 6.02 -1.64 -19.41
CA GLY A 102 6.05 -2.35 -18.14
C GLY A 102 4.71 -2.92 -17.75
N SER A 103 4.07 -2.32 -16.77
CA SER A 103 2.80 -2.79 -16.22
C SER A 103 1.83 -1.66 -15.98
N LEU A 104 0.55 -1.99 -16.09
CA LEU A 104 -0.53 -1.15 -15.59
C LEU A 104 -1.03 -1.77 -14.30
N VAL A 105 -1.03 -1.01 -13.23
CA VAL A 105 -1.52 -1.44 -11.91
C VAL A 105 -2.91 -0.85 -11.72
N THR A 106 -3.87 -1.71 -11.44
CA THR A 106 -5.23 -1.30 -11.11
C THR A 106 -5.51 -1.73 -9.69
N TYR A 107 -6.01 -0.82 -8.86
CA TYR A 107 -6.34 -1.16 -7.48
C TYR A 107 -7.76 -0.77 -7.15
N ARG A 108 -8.33 -1.53 -6.23
CA ARG A 108 -9.69 -1.33 -5.77
C ARG A 108 -9.77 -1.75 -4.31
N SER A 109 -10.36 -0.91 -3.47
CA SER A 109 -10.49 -1.19 -2.05
C SER A 109 -11.86 -0.74 -1.54
N GLU A 110 -12.57 -1.66 -0.90
CA GLU A 110 -13.81 -1.36 -0.18
C GLU A 110 -13.43 -1.08 1.26
N VAL A 111 -13.67 0.14 1.74
CA VAL A 111 -13.22 0.58 3.06
C VAL A 111 -14.42 0.93 3.93
N LEU A 112 -14.42 0.41 5.16
CA LEU A 112 -15.41 0.76 6.16
C LEU A 112 -14.70 1.32 7.38
N VAL A 113 -15.05 2.53 7.78
CA VAL A 113 -14.54 3.14 8.99
C VAL A 113 -15.72 3.45 9.90
N THR A 114 -15.62 3.01 11.16
CA THR A 114 -16.67 3.25 12.16
C THR A 114 -16.05 3.94 13.37
N GLY A 115 -16.90 4.38 14.31
CA GLY A 115 -16.43 5.06 15.50
C GLY A 115 -16.26 6.56 15.24
N ARG A 116 -15.32 7.19 15.95
CA ARG A 116 -15.24 8.65 15.90
C ARG A 116 -14.89 9.19 14.50
N LEU A 117 -14.03 8.52 13.75
CA LEU A 117 -13.74 8.95 12.39
C LEU A 117 -14.89 8.64 11.44
N GLY A 118 -15.65 7.58 11.72
CA GLY A 118 -16.81 7.24 10.91
C GLY A 118 -17.93 8.25 10.98
N ARG A 119 -17.86 9.19 11.92
CA ARG A 119 -18.88 10.23 12.06
C ARG A 119 -18.68 11.40 11.12
N PHE A 120 -17.52 11.50 10.49
CA PHE A 120 -17.28 12.57 9.54
C PHE A 120 -18.09 12.34 8.28
N ALA A 121 -18.34 13.43 7.56
CA ALA A 121 -19.10 13.36 6.31
C ALA A 121 -18.40 12.38 5.36
N LEU A 122 -19.21 11.56 4.71
CA LEU A 122 -18.69 10.53 3.80
C LEU A 122 -17.82 11.13 2.71
N GLY A 123 -18.20 12.30 2.17
CA GLY A 123 -17.42 12.96 1.15
C GLY A 123 -16.03 13.35 1.61
N MET A 124 -15.91 13.82 2.86
CA MET A 124 -14.62 14.18 3.44
C MET A 124 -13.73 12.96 3.60
N MET A 125 -14.29 11.85 4.10
CA MET A 125 -13.57 10.62 4.27
C MET A 125 -13.13 10.03 2.94
N ARG A 126 -14.00 10.08 1.94
CA ARG A 126 -13.68 9.58 0.61
C ARG A 126 -12.54 10.38 0.00
N LYS A 127 -12.57 11.70 0.14
CA LYS A 127 -11.51 12.54 -0.39
C LYS A 127 -10.17 12.23 0.28
N LYS A 128 -10.17 12.06 1.61
CA LYS A 128 -8.95 11.72 2.34
C LYS A 128 -8.40 10.37 1.88
N ALA A 129 -9.27 9.37 1.77
CA ALA A 129 -8.86 8.03 1.35
C ALA A 129 -8.33 8.05 -0.08
N GLN A 130 -8.98 8.80 -0.97
CA GLN A 130 -8.53 8.93 -2.34
C GLN A 130 -7.14 9.57 -2.40
N ASN A 131 -6.92 10.63 -1.63
CA ASN A 131 -5.61 11.28 -1.59
C ASN A 131 -4.52 10.36 -1.05
N LEU A 132 -4.83 9.58 -0.02
CA LEU A 132 -3.88 8.63 0.52
C LEU A 132 -3.54 7.54 -0.51
N GLY A 133 -4.54 7.08 -1.25
CA GLY A 133 -4.32 6.11 -2.32
C GLY A 133 -3.44 6.65 -3.43
N GLU A 134 -3.66 7.89 -3.83
CA GLU A 134 -2.84 8.53 -4.86
C GLU A 134 -1.41 8.74 -4.38
N GLU A 135 -1.24 9.11 -3.13
CA GLU A 135 0.09 9.29 -2.55
C GLU A 135 0.82 7.95 -2.46
N PHE A 136 0.10 6.89 -2.04
CA PHE A 136 0.66 5.55 -2.02
C PHE A 136 1.12 5.13 -3.42
N ALA A 137 0.28 5.33 -4.42
CA ALA A 137 0.61 4.98 -5.81
C ALA A 137 1.85 5.72 -6.29
N GLY A 138 1.94 7.02 -6.00
CA GLY A 138 3.10 7.81 -6.36
C GLY A 138 4.37 7.35 -5.68
N ASN A 139 4.28 7.01 -4.40
CA ASN A 139 5.41 6.49 -3.64
C ASN A 139 5.87 5.14 -4.21
N LEU A 140 4.92 4.26 -4.51
CA LEU A 140 5.24 2.95 -5.07
C LEU A 140 5.92 3.10 -6.42
N GLN A 141 5.38 3.95 -7.27
CA GLN A 141 5.93 4.20 -8.59
C GLN A 141 7.38 4.69 -8.50
N ALA A 142 7.64 5.64 -7.59
CA ALA A 142 8.98 6.18 -7.40
C ALA A 142 9.94 5.11 -6.87
N ARG A 143 9.48 4.27 -5.92
CA ARG A 143 10.33 3.22 -5.36
C ARG A 143 10.66 2.15 -6.39
N LEU A 144 9.69 1.76 -7.21
CA LEU A 144 9.91 0.76 -8.24
C LEU A 144 10.85 1.28 -9.33
N GLN A 145 10.76 2.55 -9.64
CA GLN A 145 11.64 3.14 -10.62
C GLN A 145 13.08 3.17 -10.12
N ALA A 146 13.28 3.51 -8.85
CA ALA A 146 14.60 3.47 -8.25
C ALA A 146 15.18 2.06 -8.24
N LEU A 147 14.36 1.05 -7.96
CA LEU A 147 14.80 -0.34 -8.00
C LEU A 147 15.15 -0.78 -9.41
N GLY A 148 14.39 -0.30 -10.40
CA GLY A 148 14.71 -0.58 -11.79
C GLY A 148 16.05 -0.01 -12.22
N ASP A 149 16.39 1.15 -11.72
CA ASP A 149 17.66 1.79 -12.04
C ASP A 149 18.83 1.05 -11.41
N GLU A 150 18.59 0.23 -10.40
CA GLU A 150 19.61 -0.55 -9.73
C GLU A 150 19.71 -1.98 -10.21
N GLN A 151 19.11 -2.28 -11.34
CA GLN A 151 19.12 -3.63 -11.87
C GLN A 151 20.52 -4.14 -12.10
N PRO A 152 20.75 -5.38 -11.77
CA PRO A 152 22.08 -5.97 -11.95
C PRO A 152 22.54 -5.95 -13.38
N GLY A 153 21.66 -6.07 -14.27
CA GLY A 153 22.05 -5.97 -15.63
C GLY A 153 22.69 -4.69 -15.91
N VAL A 154 22.53 -3.83 -15.04
CA VAL A 154 23.08 -2.64 -15.12
C VAL A 154 24.05 -2.54 -14.13
N THR A 155 24.17 -3.11 -13.33
CA THR A 155 24.95 -2.97 -12.54
C THR A 155 25.15 -3.05 -11.51
N VAL A 156 25.01 -3.10 -11.17
CA VAL A 156 25.17 -3.22 -10.33
C VAL A 156 25.72 -2.62 -9.59
N ALA A 157 26.11 -2.23 -9.75
CA ALA A 157 26.70 -1.54 -9.18
C ALA A 157 26.27 -0.71 -8.24
N ARG A 158 25.59 -0.31 -8.06
CA ARG A 158 25.18 0.45 -7.21
C ARG A 158 24.56 -0.04 -6.25
N ALA A 159 24.81 -0.42 -5.65
CA ALA A 159 24.18 -0.97 -4.75
C ALA A 159 23.99 -0.22 -3.62
N LYS A 160 24.00 0.43 -3.49
CA LYS A 160 23.70 1.04 -2.72
C LYS A 160 23.02 1.79 -2.38
N THR A 161 22.55 2.04 -2.47
CA THR A 161 21.95 2.73 -2.19
C THR A 161 21.25 3.01 -1.72
N GLY A 162 20.88 2.80 -1.60
CA GLY A 162 20.02 3.02 -1.28
C GLY A 162 19.32 2.99 -0.74
N LEU A 163 19.06 2.60 -0.88
CA LEU A 163 18.39 2.51 -0.62
C LEU A 163 17.99 2.23 -0.14
N GLY A 164 18.07 2.06 -0.21
CA GLY A 164 17.46 1.82 -0.08
C GLY A 164 17.11 1.38 0.40
N ALA A 165 17.24 1.29 0.23
CA ALA A 165 16.79 0.97 0.41
C ALA A 165 16.35 0.70 1.02
N VAL A 166 16.18 0.68 0.94
CA VAL A 166 15.72 0.42 1.12
C VAL A 166 15.50 -0.10 1.57
N ASP A 167 15.47 -0.35 1.70
CA ASP A 167 15.32 -0.88 1.79
C ASP A 167 15.19 -1.46 1.99
N LYS A 168 15.24 -1.79 1.87
CA LYS A 168 15.05 -2.44 1.68
C LYS A 168 15.21 -2.96 1.90
#